data_d832529c9102bba9aa0cefa72f43e11f
#
_entry.id   d832529c9102bba9aa0cefa72f43e11f
#
_cell.length_a   1.000
_cell.length_b   1.000
_cell.length_c   1.000
_cell.angle_alpha   90.00
_cell.angle_beta   90.00
_cell.angle_gamma   90.00
#
_symmetry.space_group_name_H-M   'P 1'
#
loop_
_entity.id
_entity.type
_entity.pdbx_description
1 polymer ?
#
loop_
_entity_poly.entity_id
_entity_poly.type
_entity_poly.pdbx_seq_one_letter_code
_entity_poly.pdbx_strand_id
1 'polypeptide(L)'
;MPDPRRLLRGSAPLALAMLLIVAPQASAQTPSTTAAPNGWGYGFQVQMWHFDSSSKEHVVSDVKQAGFNWMTHQVEWQAVETAPGEYEWSELDGIVSNGFTAGLNIMLSVAHAPVFYRSPTSGLMPADPTTFNTFMQALATRYAGQVQAYEVWNEQNLAREAGDGNVDPSTYLPLMEAGATGVRAGDPSARVLLGAPSPTGANIPGESMDDLSYLTQLYAINNGEVAQYFDVLSAHPSGFSNPPDCTPDTPQCSFSGSWNDDPSFFALYRVGQYYNLMQSVGDGGKQIWLTEFGYCSNQSPPPGYEYCKYITEDQQALFLQQAYQLARNTPYIGAMFAWNLNFQLAVPQTDEKWGFGIIRSDWSARPAYGRLLGMPKP
;
A
#
# COMPACT_ATOMS: atom_id res chain seq x y z
N MET A 1 60.30 66.22 30.34
CA MET A 1 61.25 66.56 29.26
C MET A 1 62.21 65.39 29.10
N PRO A 2 62.56 64.86 27.94
CA PRO A 2 62.24 65.29 26.60
C PRO A 2 61.52 64.24 25.72
N ASP A 3 60.89 64.71 24.70
CA ASP A 3 60.56 64.18 23.35
C ASP A 3 61.89 63.85 22.61
N PRO A 4 61.86 63.36 21.39
CA PRO A 4 60.85 62.66 20.54
C PRO A 4 61.43 61.60 19.55
N ARG A 5 60.54 61.05 18.75
CA ARG A 5 60.70 60.70 17.31
C ARG A 5 61.60 59.54 16.85
N ARG A 6 60.92 58.73 16.02
CA ARG A 6 61.39 57.80 14.95
C ARG A 6 61.30 56.32 15.37
N LEU A 7 60.77 55.45 14.62
CA LEU A 7 60.82 55.23 13.16
C LEU A 7 59.71 54.31 12.69
N LEU A 8 59.14 54.59 11.56
CA LEU A 8 58.30 53.78 10.70
C LEU A 8 59.01 52.47 10.31
N ARG A 9 58.39 51.38 10.45
CA ARG A 9 58.56 50.23 9.51
C ARG A 9 57.24 49.54 9.36
N GLY A 10 56.82 49.33 8.10
CA GLY A 10 55.54 48.80 7.68
C GLY A 10 55.37 47.31 7.97
N SER A 11 54.15 46.95 8.27
CA SER A 11 53.67 45.56 8.27
C SER A 11 52.54 45.46 7.24
N ALA A 12 52.76 44.63 6.23
CA ALA A 12 51.79 44.34 5.22
C ALA A 12 50.59 43.63 5.84
N PRO A 13 49.35 43.84 5.33
CA PRO A 13 48.19 43.10 5.81
C PRO A 13 48.26 41.65 5.30
N LEU A 14 48.23 40.68 6.24
CA LEU A 14 47.92 39.29 5.92
C LEU A 14 46.45 39.23 5.41
N ALA A 15 46.30 38.94 4.14
CA ALA A 15 45.02 38.56 3.56
C ALA A 15 44.65 37.17 4.08
N LEU A 16 43.67 37.10 4.98
CA LEU A 16 43.04 35.85 5.43
C LEU A 16 42.16 35.34 4.29
N ALA A 17 42.68 34.38 3.50
CA ALA A 17 41.90 33.68 2.51
C ALA A 17 40.89 32.77 3.27
N MET A 18 39.63 33.20 3.36
CA MET A 18 38.54 32.31 3.74
C MET A 18 38.34 31.28 2.63
N LEU A 19 38.76 30.05 2.87
CA LEU A 19 38.37 28.90 2.07
C LEU A 19 36.90 28.65 2.34
N LEU A 20 36.00 29.06 1.42
CA LEU A 20 34.62 28.64 1.37
C LEU A 20 34.63 27.14 1.00
N ILE A 21 34.48 26.27 1.98
CA ILE A 21 34.15 24.87 1.76
C ILE A 21 32.69 24.86 1.26
N VAL A 22 32.50 24.80 -0.04
CA VAL A 22 31.22 24.51 -0.65
C VAL A 22 30.95 23.02 -0.37
N ALA A 23 30.10 22.74 0.61
CA ALA A 23 29.56 21.41 0.79
C ALA A 23 28.81 21.05 -0.50
N PRO A 24 28.95 19.81 -1.02
CA PRO A 24 28.12 19.37 -2.14
C PRO A 24 26.67 19.43 -1.72
N GLN A 25 25.89 20.29 -2.36
CA GLN A 25 24.43 20.22 -2.26
C GLN A 25 24.02 18.86 -2.80
N ALA A 26 23.45 18.02 -1.93
CA ALA A 26 22.74 16.86 -2.38
C ALA A 26 21.67 17.33 -3.37
N SER A 27 21.80 16.90 -4.60
CA SER A 27 20.80 17.16 -5.64
C SER A 27 19.51 16.53 -5.13
N ALA A 28 18.54 17.34 -4.75
CA ALA A 28 17.18 16.86 -4.57
C ALA A 28 16.77 16.21 -5.90
N GLN A 29 16.66 14.90 -5.90
CA GLN A 29 16.09 14.18 -7.04
C GLN A 29 14.67 14.71 -7.19
N THR A 30 14.39 15.34 -8.30
CA THR A 30 13.03 15.71 -8.70
C THR A 30 12.20 14.44 -8.67
N PRO A 31 11.06 14.41 -7.93
CA PRO A 31 10.19 13.25 -7.92
C PRO A 31 9.82 12.91 -9.37
N SER A 32 10.12 11.71 -9.79
CA SER A 32 9.71 11.22 -11.10
C SER A 32 8.19 11.12 -11.11
N THR A 33 7.51 12.03 -11.80
CA THR A 33 6.07 11.96 -12.09
C THR A 33 5.77 10.88 -13.13
N THR A 34 6.43 9.72 -13.03
CA THR A 34 6.19 8.63 -13.97
C THR A 34 4.85 7.98 -13.66
N ALA A 35 3.94 8.07 -14.63
CA ALA A 35 2.75 7.22 -14.68
C ALA A 35 3.12 5.75 -14.35
N ALA A 36 2.14 4.98 -13.86
CA ALA A 36 2.36 3.54 -13.67
C ALA A 36 2.99 2.94 -14.95
N PRO A 37 3.95 2.01 -14.83
CA PRO A 37 4.51 1.35 -16.01
C PRO A 37 3.37 0.87 -16.90
N ASN A 38 3.40 1.19 -18.19
CA ASN A 38 2.36 0.81 -19.16
C ASN A 38 0.96 1.44 -18.97
N GLY A 39 0.85 2.64 -18.41
CA GLY A 39 -0.40 3.37 -18.26
C GLY A 39 -1.05 3.21 -16.88
N TRP A 40 -2.37 3.54 -16.78
CA TRP A 40 -3.11 3.41 -15.54
C TRP A 40 -3.27 1.93 -15.12
N GLY A 41 -3.11 1.65 -13.80
CA GLY A 41 -3.11 0.29 -13.29
C GLY A 41 -4.52 -0.26 -13.02
N TYR A 42 -4.96 -1.23 -13.81
CA TYR A 42 -6.12 -2.08 -13.54
C TYR A 42 -5.64 -3.38 -12.89
N GLY A 43 -5.91 -3.60 -11.62
CA GLY A 43 -5.38 -4.72 -10.86
C GLY A 43 -6.43 -5.53 -10.12
N PHE A 44 -6.08 -6.77 -9.82
CA PHE A 44 -6.78 -7.61 -8.85
C PHE A 44 -5.81 -8.05 -7.76
N GLN A 45 -6.30 -8.10 -6.52
CA GLN A 45 -5.67 -8.95 -5.52
C GLN A 45 -6.09 -10.39 -5.77
N VAL A 46 -5.09 -11.27 -5.86
CA VAL A 46 -5.26 -12.68 -6.16
C VAL A 46 -4.76 -13.54 -5.01
N GLN A 47 -5.38 -14.70 -4.83
CA GLN A 47 -4.89 -15.75 -3.95
C GLN A 47 -4.39 -16.92 -4.78
N MET A 48 -3.11 -17.25 -4.64
CA MET A 48 -2.48 -18.39 -5.33
C MET A 48 -1.61 -19.25 -4.41
N TRP A 49 -1.52 -18.88 -3.13
CA TRP A 49 -0.72 -19.60 -2.13
C TRP A 49 -1.28 -21.00 -1.95
N HIS A 50 -0.43 -22.02 -2.06
CA HIS A 50 -0.76 -23.45 -2.00
C HIS A 50 -1.67 -23.97 -3.14
N PHE A 51 -1.86 -23.21 -4.21
CA PHE A 51 -2.55 -23.71 -5.40
C PHE A 51 -1.60 -24.55 -6.26
N ASP A 52 -2.13 -25.54 -6.94
CA ASP A 52 -1.37 -26.26 -7.98
C ASP A 52 -1.10 -25.37 -9.20
N SER A 53 -0.20 -25.82 -10.08
CA SER A 53 0.21 -25.03 -11.25
C SER A 53 -0.97 -24.68 -12.15
N SER A 54 -1.91 -25.60 -12.37
CA SER A 54 -3.06 -25.36 -13.24
C SER A 54 -4.01 -24.31 -12.67
N SER A 55 -4.20 -24.32 -11.35
CA SER A 55 -4.99 -23.30 -10.66
C SER A 55 -4.33 -21.92 -10.68
N LYS A 56 -2.99 -21.87 -10.51
CA LYS A 56 -2.22 -20.61 -10.65
C LYS A 56 -2.35 -20.03 -12.06
N GLU A 57 -2.22 -20.87 -13.09
CA GLU A 57 -2.42 -20.47 -14.49
C GLU A 57 -3.84 -19.97 -14.76
N HIS A 58 -4.85 -20.62 -14.19
CA HIS A 58 -6.25 -20.22 -14.33
C HIS A 58 -6.49 -18.82 -13.72
N VAL A 59 -6.02 -18.57 -12.50
CA VAL A 59 -6.13 -17.24 -11.84
C VAL A 59 -5.52 -16.16 -12.72
N VAL A 60 -4.31 -16.37 -13.22
CA VAL A 60 -3.64 -15.39 -14.08
C VAL A 60 -4.39 -15.20 -15.41
N SER A 61 -4.95 -16.28 -15.98
CA SER A 61 -5.80 -16.22 -17.17
C SER A 61 -7.04 -15.35 -16.93
N ASP A 62 -7.69 -15.47 -15.78
CA ASP A 62 -8.84 -14.64 -15.42
C ASP A 62 -8.47 -13.16 -15.34
N VAL A 63 -7.32 -12.81 -14.74
CA VAL A 63 -6.83 -11.44 -14.72
C VAL A 63 -6.65 -10.90 -16.14
N LYS A 64 -6.01 -11.67 -17.02
CA LYS A 64 -5.77 -11.29 -18.43
C LYS A 64 -7.05 -11.18 -19.24
N GLN A 65 -7.96 -12.15 -19.11
CA GLN A 65 -9.25 -12.14 -19.80
C GLN A 65 -10.09 -10.91 -19.42
N ALA A 66 -10.06 -10.51 -18.14
CA ALA A 66 -10.69 -9.27 -17.72
C ALA A 66 -10.07 -8.01 -18.36
N GLY A 67 -8.94 -8.13 -19.08
CA GLY A 67 -8.20 -7.03 -19.69
C GLY A 67 -7.44 -6.19 -18.63
N PHE A 68 -7.15 -6.78 -17.48
CA PHE A 68 -6.37 -6.16 -16.42
C PHE A 68 -4.88 -6.35 -16.68
N ASN A 69 -4.06 -5.39 -16.25
CA ASN A 69 -2.63 -5.35 -16.51
C ASN A 69 -1.77 -5.49 -15.24
N TRP A 70 -2.41 -5.59 -14.07
CA TRP A 70 -1.76 -5.79 -12.79
C TRP A 70 -2.37 -6.94 -12.01
N MET A 71 -1.53 -7.59 -11.22
CA MET A 71 -1.96 -8.42 -10.09
C MET A 71 -1.19 -8.00 -8.83
N THR A 72 -1.84 -8.12 -7.66
CA THR A 72 -1.15 -8.04 -6.38
C THR A 72 -1.34 -9.32 -5.59
N HIS A 73 -0.31 -9.70 -4.84
CA HIS A 73 -0.35 -10.82 -3.93
C HIS A 73 0.27 -10.43 -2.59
N GLN A 74 -0.41 -10.76 -1.50
CA GLN A 74 0.16 -10.56 -0.17
C GLN A 74 1.20 -11.65 0.12
N VAL A 75 2.38 -11.22 0.57
CA VAL A 75 3.47 -12.09 1.00
C VAL A 75 3.54 -12.05 2.51
N GLU A 76 3.18 -13.15 3.13
CA GLU A 76 3.45 -13.35 4.55
C GLU A 76 4.94 -13.70 4.71
N TRP A 77 5.73 -12.77 5.21
CA TRP A 77 7.18 -12.98 5.40
C TRP A 77 7.46 -14.27 6.17
N GLN A 78 6.67 -14.53 7.23
CA GLN A 78 6.80 -15.77 8.03
C GLN A 78 6.60 -17.09 7.24
N ALA A 79 5.93 -17.04 6.09
CA ALA A 79 5.74 -18.20 5.23
C ALA A 79 6.92 -18.43 4.27
N VAL A 80 7.74 -17.40 4.07
CA VAL A 80 8.91 -17.47 3.19
C VAL A 80 10.19 -17.68 3.98
N GLU A 81 10.41 -16.98 5.08
CA GLU A 81 11.61 -17.16 5.92
C GLU A 81 11.30 -18.10 7.07
N THR A 82 11.79 -19.34 6.97
CA THR A 82 11.48 -20.44 7.89
C THR A 82 12.43 -20.54 9.07
N ALA A 83 13.66 -20.01 8.92
CA ALA A 83 14.64 -19.76 9.97
C ALA A 83 15.47 -18.53 9.58
N PRO A 84 16.20 -17.88 10.53
CA PRO A 84 16.95 -16.68 10.22
C PRO A 84 17.90 -16.82 9.02
N GLY A 85 17.58 -16.14 7.90
CA GLY A 85 18.32 -16.21 6.65
C GLY A 85 18.05 -17.45 5.79
N GLU A 86 17.14 -18.34 6.18
CA GLU A 86 16.74 -19.53 5.41
C GLU A 86 15.38 -19.31 4.77
N TYR A 87 15.35 -19.30 3.44
CA TYR A 87 14.15 -18.93 2.67
C TYR A 87 13.61 -20.11 1.87
N GLU A 88 12.29 -20.32 1.96
CA GLU A 88 11.54 -21.23 1.09
C GLU A 88 10.78 -20.41 0.02
N TRP A 89 11.33 -20.38 -1.18
CA TRP A 89 10.82 -19.53 -2.25
C TRP A 89 9.85 -20.23 -3.22
N SER A 90 9.75 -21.55 -3.18
CA SER A 90 9.10 -22.34 -4.25
C SER A 90 7.66 -21.90 -4.54
N GLU A 91 6.87 -21.61 -3.51
CA GLU A 91 5.50 -21.11 -3.69
C GLU A 91 5.46 -19.73 -4.33
N LEU A 92 6.27 -18.80 -3.83
CA LEU A 92 6.32 -17.44 -4.34
C LEU A 92 6.93 -17.38 -5.74
N ASP A 93 7.93 -18.24 -6.04
CA ASP A 93 8.47 -18.41 -7.41
C ASP A 93 7.36 -18.78 -8.39
N GLY A 94 6.51 -19.74 -8.01
CA GLY A 94 5.37 -20.14 -8.84
C GLY A 94 4.39 -18.98 -9.08
N ILE A 95 4.09 -18.20 -8.04
CA ILE A 95 3.18 -17.04 -8.12
C ILE A 95 3.74 -15.97 -9.07
N VAL A 96 4.98 -15.54 -8.82
CA VAL A 96 5.64 -14.50 -9.61
C VAL A 96 5.86 -14.94 -11.06
N SER A 97 6.34 -16.19 -11.27
CA SER A 97 6.59 -16.71 -12.60
C SER A 97 5.32 -16.78 -13.47
N ASN A 98 4.18 -17.20 -12.90
CA ASN A 98 2.90 -17.23 -13.62
C ASN A 98 2.47 -15.80 -14.04
N GLY A 99 2.49 -14.83 -13.13
CA GLY A 99 2.14 -13.45 -13.44
C GLY A 99 3.08 -12.82 -14.48
N PHE A 100 4.39 -12.98 -14.29
CA PHE A 100 5.40 -12.43 -15.17
C PHE A 100 5.31 -13.02 -16.59
N THR A 101 5.20 -14.35 -16.71
CA THR A 101 5.08 -15.06 -18.00
C THR A 101 3.81 -14.63 -18.75
N ALA A 102 2.74 -14.33 -18.05
CA ALA A 102 1.52 -13.80 -18.64
C ALA A 102 1.63 -12.32 -19.05
N GLY A 103 2.73 -11.65 -18.74
CA GLY A 103 2.95 -10.22 -19.03
C GLY A 103 2.12 -9.30 -18.16
N LEU A 104 1.82 -9.71 -16.93
CA LEU A 104 1.23 -8.84 -15.90
C LEU A 104 2.33 -8.07 -15.19
N ASN A 105 2.03 -6.83 -14.79
CA ASN A 105 2.77 -6.17 -13.74
C ASN A 105 2.38 -6.78 -12.40
N ILE A 106 3.36 -6.91 -11.50
CA ILE A 106 3.18 -7.56 -10.21
C ILE A 106 3.51 -6.57 -9.10
N MET A 107 2.63 -6.49 -8.12
CA MET A 107 2.88 -5.85 -6.84
C MET A 107 2.87 -6.92 -5.75
N LEU A 108 3.84 -6.86 -4.84
CA LEU A 108 3.87 -7.70 -3.63
C LEU A 108 3.63 -6.81 -2.41
N SER A 109 2.58 -7.09 -1.65
CA SER A 109 2.35 -6.48 -0.34
C SER A 109 2.97 -7.39 0.73
N VAL A 110 3.92 -6.87 1.52
CA VAL A 110 4.77 -7.68 2.40
C VAL A 110 4.48 -7.34 3.86
N ALA A 111 4.07 -8.36 4.62
CA ALA A 111 3.71 -8.20 6.03
C ALA A 111 4.07 -9.47 6.85
N HIS A 112 3.74 -9.47 8.13
CA HIS A 112 3.78 -10.61 9.05
C HIS A 112 5.17 -11.23 9.23
N ALA A 113 5.98 -10.58 10.07
CA ALA A 113 7.32 -11.08 10.40
C ALA A 113 7.28 -12.51 11.00
N PRO A 114 8.31 -13.34 10.76
CA PRO A 114 8.47 -14.60 11.46
C PRO A 114 8.50 -14.43 12.99
N VAL A 115 7.95 -15.41 13.71
CA VAL A 115 7.85 -15.37 15.18
C VAL A 115 9.21 -15.14 15.85
N PHE A 116 10.28 -15.68 15.28
CA PHE A 116 11.63 -15.54 15.83
C PHE A 116 12.22 -14.12 15.69
N TYR A 117 11.59 -13.24 14.93
CA TYR A 117 11.95 -11.81 14.85
C TYR A 117 11.03 -10.90 15.66
N ARG A 118 9.93 -11.44 16.21
CA ARG A 118 8.97 -10.64 16.99
C ARG A 118 9.41 -10.53 18.45
N SER A 119 8.94 -9.49 19.12
CA SER A 119 8.93 -9.39 20.57
C SER A 119 7.52 -9.67 21.11
N PRO A 120 7.35 -9.92 22.42
CA PRO A 120 6.04 -10.08 23.02
C PRO A 120 5.09 -8.90 22.81
N THR A 121 5.61 -7.72 22.46
CA THR A 121 4.85 -6.48 22.31
C THR A 121 4.83 -5.93 20.88
N SER A 122 5.54 -6.59 19.93
CA SER A 122 5.61 -6.09 18.54
C SER A 122 4.49 -6.58 17.63
N GLY A 123 3.60 -7.44 18.13
CA GLY A 123 2.53 -8.04 17.32
C GLY A 123 3.08 -8.81 16.13
N LEU A 124 2.68 -8.40 14.92
CA LEU A 124 3.15 -9.01 13.69
C LEU A 124 4.40 -8.33 13.11
N MET A 125 4.82 -7.18 13.66
CA MET A 125 6.04 -6.48 13.24
C MET A 125 7.30 -7.10 13.85
N PRO A 126 8.47 -6.97 13.19
CA PRO A 126 9.73 -7.40 13.79
C PRO A 126 10.13 -6.43 14.92
N ALA A 127 10.79 -6.95 15.95
CA ALA A 127 11.34 -6.14 17.03
C ALA A 127 12.53 -5.27 16.57
N ASP A 128 13.28 -5.76 15.57
CA ASP A 128 14.38 -5.06 14.93
C ASP A 128 14.08 -4.86 13.43
N PRO A 129 13.80 -3.64 12.99
CA PRO A 129 13.52 -3.35 11.58
C PRO A 129 14.65 -3.74 10.60
N THR A 130 15.89 -3.89 11.06
CA THR A 130 17.01 -4.28 10.18
C THR A 130 16.84 -5.69 9.62
N THR A 131 16.11 -6.56 10.33
CA THR A 131 15.78 -7.91 9.84
C THR A 131 14.82 -7.85 8.65
N PHE A 132 13.88 -6.89 8.67
CA PHE A 132 12.98 -6.64 7.54
C PHE A 132 13.73 -6.05 6.32
N ASN A 133 14.70 -5.16 6.55
CA ASN A 133 15.58 -4.70 5.48
C ASN A 133 16.25 -5.86 4.75
N THR A 134 16.82 -6.80 5.51
CA THR A 134 17.52 -7.98 4.97
C THR A 134 16.57 -8.85 4.14
N PHE A 135 15.36 -9.10 4.64
CA PHE A 135 14.35 -9.86 3.92
C PHE A 135 13.92 -9.15 2.63
N MET A 136 13.58 -7.84 2.70
CA MET A 136 13.13 -7.06 1.55
C MET A 136 14.22 -6.96 0.48
N GLN A 137 15.50 -6.89 0.87
CA GLN A 137 16.60 -6.93 -0.08
C GLN A 137 16.70 -8.30 -0.77
N ALA A 138 16.59 -9.39 -0.02
CA ALA A 138 16.61 -10.73 -0.59
C ALA A 138 15.45 -10.96 -1.56
N LEU A 139 14.23 -10.54 -1.16
CA LEU A 139 13.02 -10.62 -1.96
C LEU A 139 13.14 -9.81 -3.27
N ALA A 140 13.53 -8.54 -3.18
CA ALA A 140 13.66 -7.67 -4.33
C ALA A 140 14.79 -8.10 -5.27
N THR A 141 15.91 -8.60 -4.73
CA THR A 141 17.00 -9.17 -5.54
C THR A 141 16.54 -10.40 -6.32
N ARG A 142 15.76 -11.29 -5.67
CA ARG A 142 15.28 -12.52 -6.30
C ARG A 142 14.37 -12.24 -7.49
N TYR A 143 13.48 -11.26 -7.35
CA TYR A 143 12.48 -10.95 -8.39
C TYR A 143 12.78 -9.66 -9.15
N ALA A 144 14.04 -9.23 -9.17
CA ALA A 144 14.45 -8.03 -9.88
C ALA A 144 14.02 -8.07 -11.37
N GLY A 145 13.34 -7.02 -11.81
CA GLY A 145 12.76 -6.91 -13.15
C GLY A 145 11.50 -7.74 -13.41
N GLN A 146 11.06 -8.58 -12.47
CA GLN A 146 9.82 -9.35 -12.57
C GLN A 146 8.69 -8.74 -11.74
N VAL A 147 9.01 -8.15 -10.59
CA VAL A 147 8.07 -7.46 -9.70
C VAL A 147 8.28 -5.94 -9.84
N GLN A 148 7.22 -5.20 -10.12
CA GLN A 148 7.29 -3.77 -10.40
C GLN A 148 7.07 -2.89 -9.18
N ALA A 149 6.50 -3.46 -8.10
CA ALA A 149 6.19 -2.69 -6.92
C ALA A 149 6.18 -3.56 -5.64
N TYR A 150 6.61 -2.97 -4.53
CA TYR A 150 6.57 -3.58 -3.20
C TYR A 150 5.87 -2.64 -2.24
N GLU A 151 4.82 -3.11 -1.59
CA GLU A 151 4.13 -2.41 -0.52
C GLU A 151 4.70 -2.84 0.82
N VAL A 152 5.08 -1.86 1.62
CA VAL A 152 5.78 -2.05 2.90
C VAL A 152 4.77 -2.11 4.02
N TRP A 153 4.44 -3.31 4.44
CA TRP A 153 3.45 -3.62 5.47
C TRP A 153 2.00 -3.45 5.03
N ASN A 154 1.06 -3.78 5.94
CA ASN A 154 -0.38 -3.78 5.72
C ASN A 154 -1.10 -3.28 6.99
N GLU A 155 -2.04 -2.36 6.84
CA GLU A 155 -2.98 -1.87 7.87
C GLU A 155 -2.36 -1.58 9.24
N GLN A 156 -1.19 -0.97 9.25
CA GLN A 156 -0.37 -0.70 10.45
C GLN A 156 -1.02 0.24 11.48
N ASN A 157 -2.17 0.82 11.17
CA ASN A 157 -2.99 1.59 12.11
C ASN A 157 -3.92 0.70 12.96
N LEU A 158 -3.80 -0.63 12.84
CA LEU A 158 -4.53 -1.63 13.62
C LEU A 158 -3.58 -2.39 14.54
N ALA A 159 -3.97 -2.63 15.80
CA ALA A 159 -3.15 -3.37 16.76
C ALA A 159 -2.87 -4.81 16.31
N ARG A 160 -3.80 -5.45 15.62
CA ARG A 160 -3.60 -6.79 15.05
C ARG A 160 -2.43 -6.87 14.07
N GLU A 161 -2.10 -5.76 13.41
CA GLU A 161 -1.02 -5.67 12.42
C GLU A 161 0.26 -5.03 13.01
N ALA A 162 0.07 -4.01 13.87
CA ALA A 162 1.19 -3.24 14.41
C ALA A 162 1.76 -3.79 15.72
N GLY A 163 0.94 -4.52 16.49
CA GLY A 163 1.33 -5.08 17.78
C GLY A 163 0.50 -4.58 18.95
N ASP A 164 0.69 -5.26 20.09
CA ASP A 164 -0.15 -5.15 21.29
C ASP A 164 -0.32 -3.71 21.79
N GLY A 165 -1.46 -3.11 21.41
CA GLY A 165 -1.89 -1.82 21.91
C GLY A 165 -1.11 -0.62 21.40
N ASN A 166 -0.15 -0.80 20.50
CA ASN A 166 0.73 0.26 20.02
C ASN A 166 0.53 0.55 18.52
N VAL A 167 -0.54 1.25 18.21
CA VAL A 167 -0.81 1.76 16.84
C VAL A 167 -0.16 3.14 16.61
N ASP A 168 1.07 3.31 17.10
CA ASP A 168 1.82 4.55 16.99
C ASP A 168 2.58 4.62 15.65
N PRO A 169 2.37 5.64 14.81
CA PRO A 169 3.12 5.83 13.57
C PRO A 169 4.64 5.86 13.73
N SER A 170 5.14 6.25 14.92
CA SER A 170 6.58 6.24 15.22
C SER A 170 7.20 4.85 15.22
N THR A 171 6.41 3.81 15.42
CA THR A 171 6.89 2.41 15.34
C THR A 171 6.96 1.89 13.91
N TYR A 172 6.12 2.42 13.04
CA TYR A 172 6.10 2.05 11.62
C TYR A 172 7.18 2.76 10.80
N LEU A 173 7.52 4.01 11.13
CA LEU A 173 8.50 4.78 10.35
C LEU A 173 9.85 4.06 10.17
N PRO A 174 10.50 3.47 11.21
CA PRO A 174 11.73 2.69 11.02
C PRO A 174 11.53 1.45 10.14
N LEU A 175 10.34 0.83 10.18
CA LEU A 175 10.02 -0.33 9.34
C LEU A 175 9.88 0.10 7.87
N MET A 176 9.25 1.24 7.62
CA MET A 176 9.12 1.81 6.28
C MET A 176 10.49 2.14 5.68
N GLU A 177 11.37 2.78 6.45
CA GLU A 177 12.76 3.06 6.06
C GLU A 177 13.51 1.76 5.73
N ALA A 178 13.42 0.76 6.60
CA ALA A 178 14.06 -0.54 6.42
C ALA A 178 13.59 -1.24 5.15
N GLY A 179 12.27 -1.31 4.95
CA GLY A 179 11.66 -1.91 3.76
C GLY A 179 12.09 -1.20 2.47
N ALA A 180 12.01 0.12 2.44
CA ALA A 180 12.43 0.94 1.30
C ALA A 180 13.91 0.75 0.96
N THR A 181 14.75 0.75 1.98
CA THR A 181 16.20 0.56 1.81
C THR A 181 16.50 -0.82 1.23
N GLY A 182 15.84 -1.86 1.74
CA GLY A 182 15.98 -3.23 1.23
C GLY A 182 15.54 -3.38 -0.22
N VAL A 183 14.36 -2.86 -0.57
CA VAL A 183 13.87 -2.89 -1.96
C VAL A 183 14.84 -2.16 -2.90
N ARG A 184 15.24 -0.93 -2.57
CA ARG A 184 16.15 -0.14 -3.42
C ARG A 184 17.54 -0.78 -3.57
N ALA A 185 18.00 -1.52 -2.56
CA ALA A 185 19.25 -2.28 -2.64
C ALA A 185 19.11 -3.54 -3.52
N GLY A 186 17.95 -4.20 -3.52
CA GLY A 186 17.70 -5.42 -4.29
C GLY A 186 17.26 -5.16 -5.73
N ASP A 187 16.33 -4.23 -5.94
CA ASP A 187 15.86 -3.78 -7.26
C ASP A 187 15.58 -2.27 -7.24
N PRO A 188 16.52 -1.43 -7.66
CA PRO A 188 16.35 0.01 -7.70
C PRO A 188 15.33 0.49 -8.74
N SER A 189 14.83 -0.39 -9.62
CA SER A 189 13.80 -0.06 -10.62
C SER A 189 12.38 -0.28 -10.10
N ALA A 190 12.20 -1.07 -9.04
CA ALA A 190 10.90 -1.33 -8.45
C ALA A 190 10.41 -0.13 -7.64
N ARG A 191 9.11 0.08 -7.62
CA ARG A 191 8.47 1.11 -6.80
C ARG A 191 8.30 0.64 -5.37
N VAL A 192 8.49 1.56 -4.44
CA VAL A 192 8.21 1.33 -3.02
C VAL A 192 6.90 2.03 -2.67
N LEU A 193 5.96 1.29 -2.12
CA LEU A 193 4.69 1.80 -1.66
C LEU A 193 4.67 1.89 -0.13
N LEU A 194 4.16 3.01 0.40
CA LEU A 194 3.86 3.11 1.82
C LEU A 194 2.66 2.20 2.12
N GLY A 195 2.76 1.33 3.13
CA GLY A 195 1.69 0.42 3.51
C GLY A 195 0.37 1.16 3.78
N ALA A 196 -0.71 0.66 3.22
CA ALA A 196 -2.00 1.28 3.36
C ALA A 196 -2.56 1.16 4.78
N PRO A 197 -3.04 2.25 5.39
CA PRO A 197 -3.82 2.14 6.62
C PRO A 197 -5.25 1.65 6.33
N SER A 198 -5.82 0.93 7.30
CA SER A 198 -7.21 0.49 7.27
C SER A 198 -8.17 1.65 7.53
N PRO A 199 -9.26 1.80 6.75
CA PRO A 199 -10.26 2.85 6.95
C PRO A 199 -11.16 2.50 8.15
N THR A 200 -10.73 2.81 9.36
CA THR A 200 -11.49 2.47 10.57
C THR A 200 -12.49 3.54 10.99
N GLY A 201 -12.23 4.80 10.66
CA GLY A 201 -13.00 5.95 11.15
C GLY A 201 -12.99 6.11 12.68
N ALA A 202 -12.16 5.34 13.40
CA ALA A 202 -12.18 5.27 14.85
C ALA A 202 -10.80 5.34 15.47
N ASN A 203 -10.70 6.06 16.57
CA ASN A 203 -9.52 6.10 17.45
C ASN A 203 -9.85 5.34 18.74
N ILE A 204 -9.56 4.03 18.77
CA ILE A 204 -9.78 3.17 19.93
C ILE A 204 -8.43 2.88 20.56
N PRO A 205 -8.14 3.41 21.77
CA PRO A 205 -6.85 3.21 22.43
C PRO A 205 -6.45 1.73 22.52
N GLY A 206 -5.29 1.40 21.99
CA GLY A 206 -4.77 0.04 21.99
C GLY A 206 -5.38 -0.91 20.96
N GLU A 207 -6.26 -0.44 20.10
CA GLU A 207 -6.92 -1.25 19.07
C GLU A 207 -6.75 -0.68 17.65
N SER A 208 -7.09 0.62 17.47
CA SER A 208 -7.04 1.25 16.16
C SER A 208 -6.84 2.75 16.23
N MET A 209 -6.25 3.32 15.20
CA MET A 209 -6.21 4.75 14.93
C MET A 209 -6.91 5.02 13.61
N ASP A 210 -7.71 6.09 13.55
CA ASP A 210 -8.29 6.58 12.29
C ASP A 210 -7.18 6.77 11.23
N ASP A 211 -7.41 6.29 10.03
CA ASP A 211 -6.43 6.22 8.96
C ASP A 211 -5.87 7.59 8.55
N LEU A 212 -6.72 8.64 8.46
CA LEU A 212 -6.26 9.99 8.16
C LEU A 212 -5.47 10.59 9.34
N SER A 213 -5.91 10.31 10.56
CA SER A 213 -5.19 10.70 11.78
C SER A 213 -3.82 10.05 11.86
N TYR A 214 -3.74 8.76 11.49
CA TYR A 214 -2.49 8.00 11.43
C TYR A 214 -1.52 8.60 10.41
N LEU A 215 -1.97 8.82 9.18
CA LEU A 215 -1.15 9.43 8.13
C LEU A 215 -0.71 10.86 8.51
N THR A 216 -1.61 11.64 9.12
CA THR A 216 -1.28 13.00 9.58
C THR A 216 -0.15 12.98 10.61
N GLN A 217 -0.22 12.06 11.58
CA GLN A 217 0.82 11.90 12.58
C GLN A 217 2.13 11.36 11.98
N LEU A 218 2.04 10.39 11.06
CA LEU A 218 3.21 9.84 10.37
C LEU A 218 3.98 10.93 9.59
N TYR A 219 3.26 11.78 8.86
CA TYR A 219 3.88 12.92 8.15
C TYR A 219 4.40 14.01 9.11
N ALA A 220 3.89 14.09 10.33
CA ALA A 220 4.39 15.05 11.31
C ALA A 220 5.76 14.65 11.92
N ILE A 221 6.13 13.37 11.86
CA ILE A 221 7.39 12.88 12.41
C ILE A 221 8.55 13.48 11.59
N ASN A 222 9.49 14.11 12.30
CA ASN A 222 10.72 14.67 11.73
C ASN A 222 10.47 15.52 10.47
N ASN A 223 9.40 16.33 10.45
CA ASN A 223 9.03 17.21 9.33
C ASN A 223 8.82 16.47 8.00
N GLY A 224 8.12 15.35 8.01
CA GLY A 224 7.77 14.61 6.81
C GLY A 224 8.83 13.61 6.34
N GLU A 225 9.67 13.14 7.24
CA GLU A 225 10.75 12.19 6.92
C GLU A 225 10.26 10.99 6.12
N VAL A 226 9.06 10.48 6.43
CA VAL A 226 8.48 9.32 5.74
C VAL A 226 8.41 9.50 4.21
N ALA A 227 8.24 10.73 3.73
CA ALA A 227 8.13 11.04 2.31
C ALA A 227 9.35 10.63 1.47
N GLN A 228 10.54 10.48 2.08
CA GLN A 228 11.75 10.04 1.37
C GLN A 228 11.79 8.53 1.12
N TYR A 229 10.98 7.76 1.82
CA TYR A 229 11.06 6.30 1.79
C TYR A 229 10.09 5.63 0.80
N PHE A 230 9.10 6.34 0.26
CA PHE A 230 8.15 5.76 -0.69
C PHE A 230 7.98 6.60 -1.96
N ASP A 231 7.54 5.93 -3.02
CA ASP A 231 7.26 6.53 -4.34
C ASP A 231 5.75 6.74 -4.54
N VAL A 232 4.91 5.93 -3.89
CA VAL A 232 3.46 5.90 -4.01
C VAL A 232 2.84 5.72 -2.63
N LEU A 233 1.78 6.47 -2.32
CA LEU A 233 0.98 6.25 -1.12
C LEU A 233 -0.09 5.20 -1.42
N SER A 234 -0.16 4.14 -0.60
CA SER A 234 -1.22 3.16 -0.70
C SER A 234 -2.46 3.56 0.09
N ALA A 235 -3.62 3.12 -0.36
CA ALA A 235 -4.89 3.30 0.33
C ALA A 235 -5.76 2.05 0.22
N HIS A 236 -6.47 1.71 1.31
CA HIS A 236 -7.52 0.69 1.37
C HIS A 236 -8.90 1.34 1.56
N PRO A 237 -9.39 2.17 0.61
CA PRO A 237 -10.65 2.86 0.83
C PRO A 237 -11.80 1.87 0.80
N SER A 238 -12.65 1.91 1.80
CA SER A 238 -13.86 1.07 1.86
C SER A 238 -15.10 1.94 1.84
N GLY A 239 -16.06 1.57 1.00
CA GLY A 239 -17.39 2.16 1.02
C GLY A 239 -18.37 1.37 1.87
N PHE A 240 -18.00 0.17 2.35
CA PHE A 240 -18.91 -0.81 2.92
C PHE A 240 -20.15 -1.02 2.03
N SER A 241 -21.28 -0.37 2.35
CA SER A 241 -22.49 -0.39 1.52
C SER A 241 -22.75 0.89 0.73
N ASN A 242 -21.89 1.91 0.89
CA ASN A 242 -22.03 3.18 0.16
C ASN A 242 -21.55 3.05 -1.29
N PRO A 243 -22.29 3.62 -2.28
CA PRO A 243 -21.76 3.78 -3.63
C PRO A 243 -20.42 4.52 -3.65
N PRO A 244 -19.56 4.29 -4.66
CA PRO A 244 -18.19 4.83 -4.67
C PRO A 244 -18.11 6.35 -4.86
N ASP A 245 -19.19 7.00 -5.32
CA ASP A 245 -19.32 8.45 -5.52
C ASP A 245 -19.90 9.19 -4.30
N CYS A 246 -20.10 8.50 -3.18
CA CYS A 246 -20.62 9.12 -1.96
C CYS A 246 -19.68 10.15 -1.37
N THR A 247 -20.30 11.26 -0.93
CA THR A 247 -19.67 12.34 -0.17
C THR A 247 -20.60 12.74 0.99
N PRO A 248 -20.13 13.47 2.01
CA PRO A 248 -20.96 13.96 3.09
C PRO A 248 -22.18 14.78 2.62
N ASP A 249 -22.07 15.42 1.45
CA ASP A 249 -23.11 16.27 0.89
C ASP A 249 -24.05 15.53 -0.07
N THR A 250 -23.90 14.21 -0.22
CA THR A 250 -24.69 13.40 -1.15
C THR A 250 -25.87 12.73 -0.42
N PRO A 251 -27.11 13.24 -0.53
CA PRO A 251 -28.24 12.76 0.26
C PRO A 251 -28.56 11.27 0.08
N GLN A 252 -28.32 10.71 -1.12
CA GLN A 252 -28.54 9.29 -1.43
C GLN A 252 -27.54 8.34 -0.77
N CYS A 253 -26.50 8.85 -0.13
CA CYS A 253 -25.52 8.07 0.60
C CYS A 253 -25.88 7.87 2.06
N SER A 254 -27.05 8.34 2.47
CA SER A 254 -27.63 8.09 3.78
C SER A 254 -28.43 6.79 3.76
N PHE A 255 -27.75 5.66 3.94
CA PHE A 255 -28.43 4.38 4.17
C PHE A 255 -28.78 4.23 5.65
N SER A 256 -29.69 3.31 5.98
CA SER A 256 -30.11 3.06 7.34
C SER A 256 -29.05 2.30 8.15
N GLY A 257 -28.21 3.00 8.90
CA GLY A 257 -27.23 2.38 9.80
C GLY A 257 -26.03 3.27 10.07
N SER A 258 -25.47 3.19 11.27
CA SER A 258 -24.36 4.05 11.74
C SER A 258 -23.06 3.93 10.94
N TRP A 259 -22.89 2.89 10.16
CA TRP A 259 -21.70 2.66 9.32
C TRP A 259 -21.64 3.56 8.08
N ASN A 260 -22.77 4.08 7.64
CA ASN A 260 -22.88 4.78 6.35
C ASN A 260 -22.76 6.30 6.46
N ASP A 261 -22.79 6.83 7.67
CA ASP A 261 -22.78 8.29 7.91
C ASP A 261 -21.37 8.83 8.19
N ASP A 262 -20.40 7.95 8.47
CA ASP A 262 -19.03 8.36 8.72
C ASP A 262 -18.29 8.61 7.40
N PRO A 263 -17.70 9.81 7.18
CA PRO A 263 -16.95 10.14 5.97
C PRO A 263 -15.75 9.22 5.67
N SER A 264 -15.25 8.49 6.66
CA SER A 264 -14.19 7.48 6.48
C SER A 264 -14.63 6.35 5.55
N PHE A 265 -15.95 6.10 5.44
CA PHE A 265 -16.55 5.09 4.58
C PHE A 265 -17.16 5.65 3.29
N PHE A 266 -16.77 6.86 2.91
CA PHE A 266 -17.00 7.40 1.57
C PHE A 266 -15.70 7.23 0.77
N ALA A 267 -15.53 6.06 0.14
CA ALA A 267 -14.27 5.54 -0.32
C ALA A 267 -13.41 6.55 -1.10
N LEU A 268 -13.87 7.07 -2.24
CA LEU A 268 -13.08 8.01 -3.06
C LEU A 268 -12.99 9.40 -2.44
N TYR A 269 -13.97 9.82 -1.64
CA TYR A 269 -13.88 11.04 -0.86
C TYR A 269 -12.74 10.95 0.17
N ARG A 270 -12.60 9.81 0.85
CA ARG A 270 -11.51 9.58 1.80
C ARG A 270 -10.14 9.63 1.13
N VAL A 271 -10.00 9.05 -0.06
CA VAL A 271 -8.78 9.17 -0.88
C VAL A 271 -8.46 10.61 -1.23
N GLY A 272 -9.48 11.43 -1.51
CA GLY A 272 -9.34 12.88 -1.69
C GLY A 272 -8.78 13.59 -0.45
N GLN A 273 -9.18 13.17 0.76
CA GLN A 273 -8.62 13.70 2.01
C GLN A 273 -7.13 13.34 2.17
N TYR A 274 -6.72 12.12 1.78
CA TYR A 274 -5.30 11.73 1.77
C TYR A 274 -4.50 12.61 0.81
N TYR A 275 -5.02 12.84 -0.39
CA TYR A 275 -4.35 13.70 -1.36
C TYR A 275 -4.21 15.15 -0.86
N ASN A 276 -5.23 15.69 -0.20
CA ASN A 276 -5.18 17.02 0.42
C ASN A 276 -4.11 17.08 1.52
N LEU A 277 -3.97 16.03 2.32
CA LEU A 277 -2.90 15.92 3.31
C LEU A 277 -1.53 15.93 2.62
N MET A 278 -1.32 15.08 1.60
CA MET A 278 -0.06 15.04 0.83
C MET A 278 0.28 16.42 0.25
N GLN A 279 -0.68 17.13 -0.33
CA GLN A 279 -0.48 18.48 -0.82
C GLN A 279 -0.05 19.45 0.28
N SER A 280 -0.67 19.38 1.45
CA SER A 280 -0.40 20.27 2.58
C SER A 280 1.02 20.14 3.14
N VAL A 281 1.64 18.97 2.96
CA VAL A 281 3.02 18.66 3.42
C VAL A 281 4.04 18.68 2.29
N GLY A 282 3.65 19.08 1.07
CA GLY A 282 4.55 19.19 -0.08
C GLY A 282 4.79 17.89 -0.85
N ASP A 283 4.05 16.81 -0.54
CA ASP A 283 4.20 15.49 -1.15
C ASP A 283 3.14 15.20 -2.26
N GLY A 284 2.35 16.20 -2.65
CA GLY A 284 1.29 16.10 -3.65
C GLY A 284 1.74 15.78 -5.09
N GLY A 285 3.04 15.65 -5.33
CA GLY A 285 3.59 15.19 -6.61
C GLY A 285 3.54 13.67 -6.78
N LYS A 286 3.30 12.90 -5.71
CA LYS A 286 3.18 11.44 -5.75
C LYS A 286 1.76 11.00 -6.05
N GLN A 287 1.63 9.79 -6.58
CA GLN A 287 0.34 9.13 -6.80
C GLN A 287 -0.14 8.41 -5.55
N ILE A 288 -1.45 8.19 -5.50
CA ILE A 288 -2.09 7.25 -4.59
C ILE A 288 -2.49 6.02 -5.39
N TRP A 289 -2.19 4.81 -4.89
CA TRP A 289 -2.71 3.57 -5.43
C TRP A 289 -3.71 2.96 -4.45
N LEU A 290 -4.87 2.54 -4.98
CA LEU A 290 -5.87 1.85 -4.18
C LEU A 290 -5.51 0.37 -4.18
N THR A 291 -4.67 -0.05 -3.23
CA THR A 291 -4.05 -1.38 -3.20
C THR A 291 -5.02 -2.47 -2.76
N GLU A 292 -6.07 -2.09 -2.02
CA GLU A 292 -7.26 -2.90 -1.81
C GLU A 292 -8.51 -2.04 -1.95
N PHE A 293 -9.47 -2.50 -2.73
CA PHE A 293 -10.78 -1.86 -2.86
C PHE A 293 -11.84 -2.89 -3.21
N GLY A 294 -12.91 -2.99 -2.44
CA GLY A 294 -13.92 -3.99 -2.69
C GLY A 294 -15.26 -3.71 -2.05
N TYR A 295 -16.26 -4.49 -2.47
CA TYR A 295 -17.58 -4.55 -1.88
C TYR A 295 -17.89 -5.98 -1.48
N CYS A 296 -18.29 -6.16 -0.22
CA CYS A 296 -18.69 -7.46 0.28
C CYS A 296 -20.15 -7.75 -0.05
N SER A 297 -20.43 -8.90 -0.67
CA SER A 297 -21.77 -9.43 -0.85
C SER A 297 -21.84 -10.85 -0.27
N ASN A 298 -22.47 -10.98 0.91
CA ASN A 298 -22.65 -12.26 1.59
C ASN A 298 -23.92 -12.19 2.47
N GLN A 299 -24.86 -13.08 2.24
CA GLN A 299 -26.11 -13.13 3.02
C GLN A 299 -25.95 -13.81 4.39
N SER A 300 -24.81 -14.46 4.63
CA SER A 300 -24.45 -15.11 5.89
C SER A 300 -23.01 -14.74 6.29
N PRO A 301 -22.71 -13.44 6.46
CA PRO A 301 -21.36 -13.00 6.80
C PRO A 301 -21.01 -13.41 8.23
N PRO A 302 -19.69 -13.48 8.55
CA PRO A 302 -19.26 -13.63 9.93
C PRO A 302 -19.65 -12.41 10.78
N PRO A 303 -19.67 -12.55 12.12
CA PRO A 303 -19.91 -11.43 13.04
C PRO A 303 -18.95 -10.27 12.79
N GLY A 304 -19.46 -9.03 12.82
CA GLY A 304 -18.70 -7.81 12.53
C GLY A 304 -18.72 -7.38 11.05
N TYR A 305 -19.22 -8.26 10.15
CA TYR A 305 -19.31 -8.01 8.71
C TYR A 305 -20.76 -7.97 8.21
N GLU A 306 -21.70 -7.63 9.07
CA GLU A 306 -23.13 -7.58 8.77
C GLU A 306 -23.48 -6.65 7.60
N TYR A 307 -22.65 -5.65 7.33
CA TYR A 307 -22.79 -4.75 6.18
C TYR A 307 -22.78 -5.48 4.83
N CYS A 308 -22.16 -6.66 4.76
CA CYS A 308 -22.17 -7.48 3.54
C CYS A 308 -23.57 -7.90 3.08
N LYS A 309 -24.56 -7.93 4.00
CA LYS A 309 -25.97 -8.24 3.70
C LYS A 309 -26.69 -7.16 2.91
N TYR A 310 -26.16 -5.93 2.98
CA TYR A 310 -26.79 -4.76 2.33
C TYR A 310 -26.38 -4.61 0.86
N ILE A 311 -25.40 -5.39 0.41
CA ILE A 311 -24.91 -5.36 -0.97
C ILE A 311 -25.31 -6.67 -1.66
N THR A 312 -26.04 -6.56 -2.76
CA THR A 312 -26.29 -7.69 -3.68
C THR A 312 -25.08 -7.89 -4.60
N GLU A 313 -24.98 -9.07 -5.25
CA GLU A 313 -23.91 -9.31 -6.25
C GLU A 313 -24.00 -8.32 -7.43
N ASP A 314 -25.20 -7.89 -7.82
CA ASP A 314 -25.39 -6.88 -8.87
C ASP A 314 -24.92 -5.49 -8.43
N GLN A 315 -25.14 -5.13 -7.17
CA GLN A 315 -24.60 -3.89 -6.60
C GLN A 315 -23.08 -3.95 -6.47
N GLN A 316 -22.51 -5.07 -6.00
CA GLN A 316 -21.08 -5.30 -6.01
C GLN A 316 -20.49 -5.06 -7.41
N ALA A 317 -21.13 -5.61 -8.43
CA ALA A 317 -20.73 -5.47 -9.82
C ALA A 317 -20.79 -4.01 -10.31
N LEU A 318 -21.90 -3.33 -10.02
CA LEU A 318 -22.10 -1.94 -10.40
C LEU A 318 -21.09 -1.02 -9.72
N PHE A 319 -20.93 -1.15 -8.40
CA PHE A 319 -20.08 -0.27 -7.61
C PHE A 319 -18.59 -0.45 -7.93
N LEU A 320 -18.13 -1.69 -8.15
CA LEU A 320 -16.77 -1.94 -8.61
C LEU A 320 -16.49 -1.27 -9.95
N GLN A 321 -17.40 -1.42 -10.94
CA GLN A 321 -17.23 -0.77 -12.23
C GLN A 321 -17.19 0.76 -12.11
N GLN A 322 -18.12 1.35 -11.36
CA GLN A 322 -18.17 2.80 -11.12
C GLN A 322 -16.89 3.29 -10.43
N ALA A 323 -16.40 2.56 -9.44
CA ALA A 323 -15.19 2.91 -8.73
C ALA A 323 -13.97 2.95 -9.66
N TYR A 324 -13.77 1.94 -10.53
CA TYR A 324 -12.70 1.96 -11.52
C TYR A 324 -12.81 3.16 -12.47
N GLN A 325 -14.02 3.50 -12.92
CA GLN A 325 -14.23 4.63 -13.82
C GLN A 325 -13.93 5.97 -13.13
N LEU A 326 -14.35 6.14 -11.89
CA LEU A 326 -14.11 7.36 -11.10
C LEU A 326 -12.62 7.48 -10.73
N ALA A 327 -12.01 6.41 -10.22
CA ALA A 327 -10.61 6.40 -9.84
C ALA A 327 -9.70 6.73 -11.03
N ARG A 328 -9.96 6.12 -12.20
CA ARG A 328 -9.20 6.40 -13.41
C ARG A 328 -9.29 7.86 -13.87
N ASN A 329 -10.43 8.50 -13.66
CA ASN A 329 -10.63 9.90 -14.00
C ASN A 329 -10.08 10.87 -12.93
N THR A 330 -9.53 10.36 -11.85
CA THR A 330 -8.94 11.14 -10.75
C THR A 330 -7.41 11.21 -10.97
N PRO A 331 -6.85 12.41 -11.28
CA PRO A 331 -5.47 12.54 -11.78
C PRO A 331 -4.37 12.02 -10.84
N TYR A 332 -4.62 12.05 -9.53
CA TYR A 332 -3.65 11.59 -8.52
C TYR A 332 -3.78 10.09 -8.18
N ILE A 333 -4.75 9.38 -8.76
CA ILE A 333 -4.86 7.92 -8.59
C ILE A 333 -4.17 7.24 -9.77
N GLY A 334 -3.15 6.41 -9.49
CA GLY A 334 -2.35 5.75 -10.51
C GLY A 334 -2.76 4.32 -10.82
N ALA A 335 -3.31 3.62 -9.83
CA ALA A 335 -3.76 2.24 -9.96
C ALA A 335 -4.86 1.91 -8.95
N MET A 336 -5.64 0.88 -9.27
CA MET A 336 -6.65 0.33 -8.37
C MET A 336 -6.70 -1.19 -8.48
N PHE A 337 -6.71 -1.86 -7.34
CA PHE A 337 -6.75 -3.31 -7.22
C PHE A 337 -8.06 -3.73 -6.55
N ALA A 338 -8.91 -4.47 -7.28
CA ALA A 338 -10.10 -5.01 -6.66
C ALA A 338 -9.75 -6.12 -5.67
N TRP A 339 -10.17 -5.95 -4.45
CA TRP A 339 -10.07 -6.92 -3.38
C TRP A 339 -11.43 -7.62 -3.23
N ASN A 340 -11.55 -8.87 -3.68
CA ASN A 340 -10.54 -9.73 -4.24
C ASN A 340 -11.06 -10.49 -5.48
N LEU A 341 -10.16 -11.11 -6.26
CA LEU A 341 -10.59 -11.92 -7.40
C LEU A 341 -11.19 -13.26 -6.94
N ASN A 342 -10.40 -14.08 -6.22
CA ASN A 342 -10.64 -15.52 -6.14
C ASN A 342 -10.51 -16.13 -4.74
N PHE A 343 -10.64 -15.35 -3.68
CA PHE A 343 -10.46 -15.87 -2.31
C PHE A 343 -11.49 -16.92 -1.91
N GLN A 344 -12.65 -17.01 -2.59
CA GLN A 344 -13.61 -18.10 -2.37
C GLN A 344 -13.03 -19.49 -2.65
N LEU A 345 -11.95 -19.60 -3.42
CA LEU A 345 -11.24 -20.85 -3.65
C LEU A 345 -10.36 -21.28 -2.46
N ALA A 346 -10.03 -20.34 -1.58
CA ALA A 346 -9.05 -20.55 -0.50
C ALA A 346 -9.65 -20.46 0.91
N VAL A 347 -10.79 -19.76 1.07
CA VAL A 347 -11.39 -19.54 2.39
C VAL A 347 -12.85 -19.98 2.43
N PRO A 348 -13.37 -20.43 3.59
CA PRO A 348 -14.78 -20.78 3.75
C PRO A 348 -15.68 -19.53 3.77
N GLN A 349 -16.99 -19.73 3.54
CA GLN A 349 -17.98 -18.64 3.56
C GLN A 349 -18.06 -17.89 4.91
N THR A 350 -17.56 -18.49 5.97
CA THR A 350 -17.48 -17.89 7.30
C THR A 350 -16.29 -16.95 7.49
N ASP A 351 -15.41 -16.86 6.49
CA ASP A 351 -14.32 -15.86 6.45
C ASP A 351 -14.84 -14.59 5.77
N GLU A 352 -14.44 -13.42 6.27
CA GLU A 352 -14.86 -12.13 5.72
C GLU A 352 -14.41 -11.94 4.26
N LYS A 353 -13.25 -12.48 3.88
CA LYS A 353 -12.67 -12.39 2.53
C LYS A 353 -13.55 -13.02 1.46
N TRP A 354 -14.34 -14.04 1.86
CA TRP A 354 -15.19 -14.80 0.94
C TRP A 354 -16.21 -13.90 0.22
N GLY A 355 -16.81 -12.96 0.97
CA GLY A 355 -17.88 -12.09 0.45
C GLY A 355 -17.42 -11.09 -0.62
N PHE A 356 -16.14 -10.77 -0.65
CA PHE A 356 -15.53 -9.86 -1.62
C PHE A 356 -15.13 -10.57 -2.93
N GLY A 357 -14.89 -11.90 -2.90
CA GLY A 357 -14.46 -12.66 -4.06
C GLY A 357 -15.45 -12.55 -5.23
N ILE A 358 -14.95 -12.36 -6.44
CA ILE A 358 -15.75 -12.24 -7.67
C ILE A 358 -15.67 -13.47 -8.59
N ILE A 359 -14.80 -14.42 -8.27
CA ILE A 359 -14.78 -15.80 -8.77
C ILE A 359 -15.18 -16.72 -7.62
N ARG A 360 -16.16 -17.61 -7.86
CA ARG A 360 -16.69 -18.53 -6.86
C ARG A 360 -15.79 -19.75 -6.65
N SER A 361 -16.04 -20.48 -5.60
CA SER A 361 -15.30 -21.72 -5.24
C SER A 361 -15.39 -22.84 -6.28
N ASP A 362 -16.37 -22.78 -7.20
CA ASP A 362 -16.50 -23.67 -8.35
C ASP A 362 -15.94 -23.09 -9.66
N TRP A 363 -15.15 -22.02 -9.56
CA TRP A 363 -14.61 -21.23 -10.67
C TRP A 363 -15.64 -20.47 -11.51
N SER A 364 -16.91 -20.50 -11.16
CA SER A 364 -17.90 -19.67 -11.84
C SER A 364 -17.76 -18.20 -11.48
N ALA A 365 -18.00 -17.32 -12.46
CA ALA A 365 -17.93 -15.88 -12.26
C ALA A 365 -19.15 -15.34 -11.53
N ARG A 366 -18.95 -14.38 -10.60
CA ARG A 366 -20.03 -13.48 -10.15
C ARG A 366 -20.29 -12.40 -11.20
N PRO A 367 -21.47 -11.72 -11.16
CA PRO A 367 -21.76 -10.59 -12.07
C PRO A 367 -20.68 -9.54 -12.14
N ALA A 368 -19.96 -9.30 -11.04
CA ALA A 368 -18.87 -8.35 -10.96
C ALA A 368 -17.72 -8.64 -11.94
N TYR A 369 -17.31 -9.91 -12.07
CA TYR A 369 -16.26 -10.28 -13.03
C TYR A 369 -16.70 -9.99 -14.47
N GLY A 370 -17.92 -10.39 -14.85
CA GLY A 370 -18.45 -10.14 -16.20
C GLY A 370 -18.56 -8.64 -16.51
N ARG A 371 -18.92 -7.81 -15.53
CA ARG A 371 -19.03 -6.37 -15.69
C ARG A 371 -17.65 -5.71 -15.84
N LEU A 372 -16.67 -6.14 -15.04
CA LEU A 372 -15.28 -5.65 -15.16
C LEU A 372 -14.64 -6.10 -16.47
N LEU A 373 -14.92 -7.32 -16.94
CA LEU A 373 -14.48 -7.81 -18.26
C LEU A 373 -15.00 -6.91 -19.38
N GLY A 374 -16.27 -6.56 -19.35
CA GLY A 374 -16.91 -5.68 -20.36
C GLY A 374 -16.60 -4.19 -20.21
N MET A 375 -15.92 -3.76 -19.14
CA MET A 375 -15.59 -2.37 -18.92
C MET A 375 -14.46 -1.91 -19.86
N PRO A 376 -14.59 -0.75 -20.55
CA PRO A 376 -13.49 -0.18 -21.34
C PRO A 376 -12.27 0.14 -20.46
N LYS A 377 -11.09 -0.21 -20.93
CA LYS A 377 -9.77 0.04 -20.30
C LYS A 377 -8.87 0.75 -21.30
N PRO A 378 -9.14 2.05 -21.56
CA PRO A 378 -8.38 2.86 -22.50
C PRO A 378 -6.96 3.13 -22.02
#